data_583f536d0d7262d14c75e564188d0300
#
_entry.id   583f536d0d7262d14c75e564188d0300
#
_cell.length_a   1.000
_cell.length_b   1.000
_cell.length_c   1.000
_cell.angle_alpha   90.00
_cell.angle_beta   90.00
_cell.angle_gamma   90.00
#
_symmetry.space_group_name_H-M   'P 1'
#
loop_
_entity.id
_entity.type
_entity.pdbx_description
1 polymer ?
#
loop_
_entity_poly.entity_id
_entity_poly.type
_entity_poly.pdbx_seq_one_letter_code
_entity_poly.pdbx_strand_id
1 'polypeptide(L)'
;VAPRVVGPDRADAVAAEWPFATLLNPGNSYLCGGSVISSRWVLTAGHCLYDGSGNPLTVFPAWPGAYTRAALPAGQVADAALAHPSYSPAANPWDFALLRLPNPTSATPVALPAPSEDAAVDALRTAVPATGPRNGRIAGWGLTTHGGSSTSTILQHTAGGVPLLDDAVCAGGGSYGAAFQPTTMVCAGGYPTAPPSVPDRANDTCQGDSGGPLAVDLSGRRVIVGVTSWGYDCGDPRYPGVYAKVSAARDWICDTVTSPTAISAVVGSGTATAQWSPDPTCPWQDATVQVTASPGGATATAPVSAGAATVVGLAAGTTYTLSARVVSGTGAAPPAATTAVTMPGAAPAPTAVPVAAVPAPCSKTFYQQDKRTWRTQAAPNGTRAVRVLSRIRVYEDAPSECRTNLTFIFRDTRTGTRLTQLPGSTLGYRKLVGKDFSAPVISWPTDREFKYTGADPTGLNRDDARLVLVSYLKRTSSMPAQSNVELVVVRRIPGDPTQPESGTNPEYAQKNTFGIDIGWAVVS
;
A
#
# COMPACT_ATOMS: atom_id res chain seq x y z
N VAL A 1 33.84 -7.22 -30.38
CA VAL A 1 32.90 -7.28 -29.25
C VAL A 1 32.98 -5.93 -28.56
N ALA A 2 31.95 -5.12 -28.70
CA ALA A 2 31.92 -3.75 -28.19
C ALA A 2 31.62 -3.76 -26.69
N PRO A 3 32.31 -2.97 -25.90
CA PRO A 3 32.18 -2.85 -24.44
C PRO A 3 30.96 -2.02 -24.02
N ARG A 4 30.47 -2.15 -22.73
CA ARG A 4 29.10 -1.72 -22.33
C ARG A 4 29.02 -1.62 -20.83
N VAL A 5 28.33 -0.60 -20.16
CA VAL A 5 28.76 -0.14 -18.85
C VAL A 5 30.28 -0.10 -18.88
N VAL A 6 30.97 0.85 -18.47
CA VAL A 6 32.43 0.89 -18.64
C VAL A 6 33.14 0.11 -17.54
N GLY A 7 34.33 -0.40 -17.85
CA GLY A 7 35.21 -1.03 -16.88
C GLY A 7 35.54 -2.50 -17.13
N PRO A 8 36.53 -3.04 -16.40
CA PRO A 8 37.10 -4.39 -16.64
C PRO A 8 36.17 -5.56 -16.29
N ASP A 9 35.26 -5.38 -15.32
CA ASP A 9 34.34 -6.44 -14.85
C ASP A 9 32.97 -6.38 -15.53
N ARG A 10 32.87 -5.64 -16.60
CA ARG A 10 31.66 -5.51 -17.37
C ARG A 10 31.26 -6.80 -18.06
N ALA A 11 29.97 -7.15 -18.02
CA ALA A 11 29.42 -8.34 -18.67
C ALA A 11 27.98 -8.08 -19.16
N ASP A 12 27.50 -8.94 -20.07
CA ASP A 12 26.07 -9.01 -20.33
C ASP A 12 25.35 -9.42 -19.04
N ALA A 13 24.34 -8.67 -18.65
CA ALA A 13 23.59 -8.97 -17.45
C ALA A 13 22.84 -10.30 -17.56
N VAL A 14 22.61 -10.96 -16.44
CA VAL A 14 21.68 -12.07 -16.37
C VAL A 14 20.28 -11.50 -16.15
N ALA A 15 19.36 -11.74 -17.07
CA ALA A 15 18.01 -11.15 -17.02
C ALA A 15 17.29 -11.39 -15.67
N ALA A 16 17.48 -12.58 -15.07
CA ALA A 16 16.90 -12.93 -13.78
C ALA A 16 17.47 -12.12 -12.59
N GLU A 17 18.63 -11.49 -12.74
CA GLU A 17 19.22 -10.65 -11.70
C GLU A 17 18.71 -9.21 -11.73
N TRP A 18 18.12 -8.78 -12.85
CA TRP A 18 17.67 -7.41 -13.11
C TRP A 18 16.23 -7.34 -13.61
N PRO A 19 15.28 -8.08 -13.02
CA PRO A 19 13.90 -8.14 -13.52
C PRO A 19 13.18 -6.80 -13.43
N PHE A 20 13.68 -5.88 -12.64
CA PHE A 20 13.15 -4.52 -12.45
C PHE A 20 13.77 -3.49 -13.40
N ALA A 21 14.85 -3.81 -14.09
CA ALA A 21 15.51 -2.85 -14.99
C ALA A 21 14.53 -2.42 -16.09
N THR A 22 14.44 -1.13 -16.31
CA THR A 22 13.52 -0.54 -17.29
C THR A 22 14.31 0.26 -18.29
N LEU A 23 14.13 -0.05 -19.57
CA LEU A 23 14.62 0.78 -20.66
C LEU A 23 13.64 1.94 -20.86
N LEU A 24 14.16 3.15 -20.95
CA LEU A 24 13.40 4.37 -21.24
C LEU A 24 13.91 5.05 -22.50
N ASN A 25 12.99 5.63 -23.28
CA ASN A 25 13.31 6.42 -24.47
C ASN A 25 12.59 7.78 -24.43
N PRO A 26 12.98 8.68 -23.49
CA PRO A 26 12.34 9.97 -23.34
C PRO A 26 12.37 10.79 -24.64
N GLY A 27 11.21 11.39 -24.99
CA GLY A 27 11.07 12.17 -26.21
C GLY A 27 11.32 11.39 -27.52
N ASN A 28 11.38 10.05 -27.46
CA ASN A 28 11.77 9.16 -28.57
C ASN A 28 13.18 9.43 -29.13
N SER A 29 14.02 10.13 -28.38
CA SER A 29 15.35 10.58 -28.85
C SER A 29 16.47 10.34 -27.87
N TYR A 30 16.14 10.22 -26.59
CA TYR A 30 17.13 10.03 -25.51
C TYR A 30 17.11 8.59 -25.01
N LEU A 31 18.21 8.17 -24.42
CA LEU A 31 18.33 6.88 -23.76
C LEU A 31 18.50 7.11 -22.27
N CYS A 32 17.57 6.56 -21.51
CA CYS A 32 17.65 6.48 -20.05
C CYS A 32 17.33 5.06 -19.57
N GLY A 33 17.72 4.79 -18.34
CA GLY A 33 17.31 3.64 -17.57
C GLY A 33 16.26 4.02 -16.54
N GLY A 34 15.74 3.01 -15.87
CA GLY A 34 14.85 3.16 -14.72
C GLY A 34 14.75 1.86 -13.95
N SER A 35 14.04 1.89 -12.86
CA SER A 35 13.78 0.72 -12.02
C SER A 35 12.31 0.61 -11.69
N VAL A 36 11.69 -0.52 -11.98
CA VAL A 36 10.33 -0.81 -11.49
C VAL A 36 10.39 -0.91 -9.96
N ILE A 37 9.65 -0.08 -9.26
CA ILE A 37 9.54 -0.08 -7.80
C ILE A 37 8.15 -0.50 -7.29
N SER A 38 7.15 -0.48 -8.16
CA SER A 38 5.83 -1.07 -7.94
C SER A 38 5.23 -1.53 -9.26
N SER A 39 4.06 -2.16 -9.21
CA SER A 39 3.41 -2.67 -10.44
C SER A 39 3.15 -1.61 -11.50
N ARG A 40 3.11 -0.32 -11.14
CA ARG A 40 2.82 0.80 -12.04
C ARG A 40 3.83 1.93 -11.99
N TRP A 41 4.88 1.84 -11.19
CA TRP A 41 5.81 2.94 -11.03
C TRP A 41 7.24 2.56 -11.37
N VAL A 42 7.87 3.40 -12.16
CA VAL A 42 9.29 3.34 -12.51
C VAL A 42 9.99 4.54 -11.90
N LEU A 43 11.01 4.29 -11.11
CA LEU A 43 11.92 5.29 -10.58
C LEU A 43 13.04 5.53 -11.60
N THR A 44 13.31 6.79 -11.92
CA THR A 44 14.35 7.23 -12.84
C THR A 44 14.94 8.57 -12.39
N ALA A 45 15.84 9.17 -13.18
CA ALA A 45 16.42 10.47 -12.90
C ALA A 45 15.51 11.62 -13.36
N GLY A 46 15.56 12.73 -12.63
CA GLY A 46 14.82 13.95 -12.96
C GLY A 46 15.23 14.52 -14.33
N HIS A 47 16.55 14.52 -14.62
CA HIS A 47 17.05 15.02 -15.89
C HIS A 47 16.55 14.22 -17.11
N CYS A 48 16.12 12.96 -16.95
CA CYS A 48 15.49 12.18 -18.03
C CYS A 48 14.12 12.74 -18.48
N LEU A 49 13.54 13.69 -17.74
CA LEU A 49 12.31 14.34 -18.14
C LEU A 49 12.52 15.60 -19.00
N TYR A 50 13.76 15.97 -19.28
CA TYR A 50 14.10 17.20 -19.97
C TYR A 50 15.02 16.92 -21.17
N ASP A 51 14.98 17.79 -22.19
CA ASP A 51 15.92 17.76 -23.29
C ASP A 51 17.28 18.39 -22.90
N GLY A 52 18.27 18.31 -23.80
CA GLY A 52 19.60 18.89 -23.56
C GLY A 52 19.63 20.42 -23.38
N SER A 53 18.51 21.10 -23.61
CA SER A 53 18.32 22.55 -23.39
C SER A 53 17.53 22.84 -22.11
N GLY A 54 17.12 21.82 -21.37
CA GLY A 54 16.34 21.94 -20.15
C GLY A 54 14.84 22.14 -20.36
N ASN A 55 14.32 21.90 -21.58
CA ASN A 55 12.88 21.95 -21.82
C ASN A 55 12.23 20.61 -21.44
N PRO A 56 11.04 20.62 -20.82
CA PRO A 56 10.36 19.40 -20.45
C PRO A 56 9.94 18.58 -21.67
N LEU A 57 10.20 17.27 -21.62
CA LEU A 57 9.72 16.30 -22.58
C LEU A 57 8.28 15.90 -22.24
N THR A 58 7.54 15.40 -23.22
CA THR A 58 6.10 15.06 -23.06
C THR A 58 5.78 13.59 -23.28
N VAL A 59 6.73 12.82 -23.79
CA VAL A 59 6.51 11.40 -24.15
C VAL A 59 7.60 10.54 -23.52
N PHE A 60 7.20 9.53 -22.77
CA PHE A 60 8.12 8.66 -22.02
C PHE A 60 7.80 7.18 -22.29
N PRO A 61 8.28 6.62 -23.41
CA PRO A 61 8.18 5.19 -23.67
C PRO A 61 9.04 4.41 -22.68
N ALA A 62 8.48 3.34 -22.12
CA ALA A 62 9.10 2.50 -21.12
C ALA A 62 8.90 1.01 -21.46
N TRP A 63 9.96 0.23 -21.21
CA TRP A 63 9.97 -1.24 -21.36
C TRP A 63 10.45 -1.88 -20.07
N PRO A 64 9.54 -2.04 -19.08
CA PRO A 64 9.87 -2.69 -17.80
C PRO A 64 10.34 -4.14 -17.99
N GLY A 65 11.42 -4.51 -17.32
CA GLY A 65 12.01 -5.86 -17.44
C GLY A 65 12.70 -6.14 -18.77
N ALA A 66 12.97 -5.10 -19.57
CA ALA A 66 13.69 -5.27 -20.83
C ALA A 66 15.10 -5.81 -20.58
N TYR A 67 15.51 -6.77 -21.40
CA TYR A 67 16.87 -7.29 -21.41
C TYR A 67 17.63 -6.86 -22.66
N THR A 68 16.95 -6.86 -23.81
CA THR A 68 17.55 -6.48 -25.09
C THR A 68 16.73 -5.39 -25.78
N ARG A 69 17.45 -4.49 -26.49
CA ARG A 69 16.86 -3.48 -27.36
C ARG A 69 16.64 -3.98 -28.79
N ALA A 70 17.17 -5.16 -29.16
CA ALA A 70 17.12 -5.68 -30.51
C ALA A 70 15.70 -6.14 -30.92
N ALA A 71 14.87 -6.54 -29.96
CA ALA A 71 13.50 -7.02 -30.19
C ALA A 71 12.63 -6.60 -29.00
N LEU A 72 12.32 -5.31 -28.91
CA LEU A 72 11.44 -4.80 -27.86
C LEU A 72 9.98 -5.14 -28.22
N PRO A 73 9.18 -5.65 -27.27
CA PRO A 73 7.74 -5.74 -27.44
C PRO A 73 7.16 -4.31 -27.50
N ALA A 74 5.83 -4.19 -27.71
CA ALA A 74 5.18 -2.91 -27.56
C ALA A 74 5.43 -2.37 -26.13
N GLY A 75 6.10 -1.22 -26.05
CA GLY A 75 6.34 -0.54 -24.77
C GLY A 75 5.08 0.13 -24.23
N GLN A 76 5.11 0.56 -22.98
CA GLN A 76 4.10 1.43 -22.42
C GLN A 76 4.60 2.88 -22.50
N VAL A 77 3.73 3.81 -22.86
CA VAL A 77 4.00 5.24 -22.71
C VAL A 77 3.45 5.66 -21.35
N ALA A 78 4.30 6.21 -20.51
CA ALA A 78 3.89 6.66 -19.18
C ALA A 78 2.75 7.70 -19.29
N ASP A 79 1.74 7.55 -18.47
CA ASP A 79 0.58 8.47 -18.42
C ASP A 79 0.80 9.60 -17.38
N ALA A 80 1.84 9.50 -16.56
CA ALA A 80 2.33 10.58 -15.71
C ALA A 80 3.86 10.51 -15.60
N ALA A 81 4.50 11.67 -15.59
CA ALA A 81 5.92 11.86 -15.36
C ALA A 81 6.10 12.98 -14.34
N LEU A 82 6.70 12.66 -13.20
CA LEU A 82 6.80 13.55 -12.04
C LEU A 82 8.27 13.70 -11.65
N ALA A 83 8.86 14.86 -11.85
CA ALA A 83 10.14 15.18 -11.25
C ALA A 83 9.98 15.46 -9.76
N HIS A 84 11.03 15.18 -8.97
CA HIS A 84 11.05 15.62 -7.57
C HIS A 84 10.84 17.13 -7.47
N PRO A 85 10.01 17.65 -6.54
CA PRO A 85 9.66 19.08 -6.48
C PRO A 85 10.87 20.01 -6.36
N SER A 86 11.93 19.54 -5.74
CA SER A 86 13.18 20.29 -5.57
C SER A 86 14.20 20.03 -6.67
N TYR A 87 13.87 19.25 -7.69
CA TYR A 87 14.75 19.03 -8.83
C TYR A 87 14.86 20.33 -9.67
N SER A 88 16.06 20.64 -10.12
CA SER A 88 16.34 21.74 -11.04
C SER A 88 17.33 21.28 -12.12
N PRO A 89 17.02 21.42 -13.41
CA PRO A 89 17.96 21.08 -14.49
C PRO A 89 19.31 21.81 -14.41
N ALA A 90 19.34 22.98 -13.76
CA ALA A 90 20.55 23.80 -13.66
C ALA A 90 21.55 23.34 -12.59
N ALA A 91 21.11 22.54 -11.60
CA ALA A 91 21.93 22.25 -10.41
C ALA A 91 21.94 20.79 -9.97
N ASN A 92 21.17 19.92 -10.59
CA ASN A 92 21.03 18.47 -10.32
C ASN A 92 20.88 17.99 -8.85
N PRO A 93 20.61 18.81 -7.82
CA PRO A 93 20.19 18.24 -6.55
C PRO A 93 18.82 17.60 -6.74
N TRP A 94 18.55 16.55 -5.98
CA TRP A 94 17.25 15.85 -6.05
C TRP A 94 16.91 15.30 -7.45
N ASP A 95 17.89 14.73 -8.14
CA ASP A 95 17.75 14.23 -9.51
C ASP A 95 16.92 12.93 -9.57
N PHE A 96 15.64 13.04 -9.23
CA PHE A 96 14.66 11.96 -9.22
C PHE A 96 13.46 12.27 -10.08
N ALA A 97 12.93 11.25 -10.73
CA ALA A 97 11.61 11.26 -11.33
C ALA A 97 10.90 9.93 -11.15
N LEU A 98 9.58 9.99 -11.18
CA LEU A 98 8.68 8.84 -11.19
C LEU A 98 7.84 8.88 -12.47
N LEU A 99 7.82 7.75 -13.17
CA LEU A 99 6.95 7.51 -14.32
C LEU A 99 5.84 6.55 -13.93
N ARG A 100 4.58 6.92 -14.17
CA ARG A 100 3.45 6.03 -13.96
C ARG A 100 3.13 5.29 -15.26
N LEU A 101 3.04 3.98 -15.17
CA LEU A 101 2.62 3.13 -16.28
C LEU A 101 1.09 3.06 -16.35
N PRO A 102 0.48 3.19 -17.53
CA PRO A 102 -0.97 3.12 -17.68
C PRO A 102 -1.54 1.74 -17.32
N ASN A 103 -0.73 0.68 -17.46
CA ASN A 103 -1.09 -0.69 -17.08
C ASN A 103 -0.07 -1.27 -16.12
N PRO A 104 -0.48 -2.17 -15.21
CA PRO A 104 0.46 -2.90 -14.38
C PRO A 104 1.46 -3.68 -15.24
N THR A 105 2.73 -3.69 -14.83
CA THR A 105 3.77 -4.51 -15.45
C THR A 105 3.91 -5.85 -14.73
N SER A 106 4.35 -6.88 -15.48
CA SER A 106 4.76 -8.17 -14.92
C SER A 106 6.22 -8.20 -14.45
N ALA A 107 6.99 -7.13 -14.69
CA ALA A 107 8.35 -7.01 -14.18
C ALA A 107 8.34 -6.98 -12.64
N THR A 108 9.26 -7.74 -12.04
CA THR A 108 9.35 -7.83 -10.57
C THR A 108 9.93 -6.54 -10.00
N PRO A 109 9.23 -5.82 -9.11
CA PRO A 109 9.74 -4.60 -8.51
C PRO A 109 10.98 -4.83 -7.65
N VAL A 110 11.90 -3.87 -7.66
CA VAL A 110 13.00 -3.81 -6.71
C VAL A 110 12.56 -3.09 -5.43
N ALA A 111 13.07 -3.51 -4.29
CA ALA A 111 12.75 -2.88 -3.02
C ALA A 111 13.48 -1.54 -2.84
N LEU A 112 12.84 -0.64 -2.10
CA LEU A 112 13.48 0.55 -1.53
C LEU A 112 14.04 0.20 -0.14
N PRO A 113 15.07 0.90 0.37
CA PRO A 113 15.54 0.72 1.74
C PRO A 113 14.54 1.32 2.72
N ALA A 114 14.17 0.57 3.76
CA ALA A 114 13.40 1.12 4.88
C ALA A 114 14.26 2.09 5.72
N PRO A 115 13.68 3.03 6.48
CA PRO A 115 14.44 3.91 7.37
C PRO A 115 15.32 3.16 8.36
N SER A 116 14.87 2.01 8.86
CA SER A 116 15.64 1.15 9.77
C SER A 116 16.86 0.46 9.13
N GLU A 117 16.97 0.51 7.79
CA GLU A 117 18.07 -0.10 7.04
C GLU A 117 19.15 0.91 6.63
N ASP A 118 18.95 2.21 6.89
CA ASP A 118 19.92 3.25 6.50
C ASP A 118 21.31 3.00 7.08
N ALA A 119 21.39 2.65 8.36
CA ALA A 119 22.68 2.31 9.00
C ALA A 119 23.36 1.07 8.36
N ALA A 120 22.57 0.08 7.92
CA ALA A 120 23.09 -1.09 7.24
C ALA A 120 23.59 -0.77 5.82
N VAL A 121 22.91 0.14 5.11
CA VAL A 121 23.38 0.67 3.81
C VAL A 121 24.66 1.46 3.99
N ASP A 122 24.75 2.34 5.00
CA ASP A 122 25.94 3.12 5.28
C ASP A 122 27.13 2.22 5.66
N ALA A 123 26.91 1.12 6.37
CA ALA A 123 27.94 0.15 6.69
C ALA A 123 28.53 -0.60 5.46
N LEU A 124 27.87 -0.54 4.30
CA LEU A 124 28.40 -1.08 3.04
C LEU A 124 29.41 -0.17 2.35
N ARG A 125 29.54 1.07 2.80
CA ARG A 125 30.43 2.08 2.21
C ARG A 125 31.90 1.82 2.59
N THR A 126 32.79 2.40 1.83
CA THR A 126 34.23 2.31 2.07
C THR A 126 34.95 3.62 1.76
N ALA A 127 35.90 3.98 2.63
CA ALA A 127 36.84 5.07 2.41
C ALA A 127 38.02 4.66 1.48
N VAL A 128 38.17 3.37 1.22
CA VAL A 128 39.31 2.82 0.45
C VAL A 128 38.78 2.15 -0.83
N PRO A 129 38.55 2.92 -1.88
CA PRO A 129 37.94 2.42 -3.10
C PRO A 129 38.71 1.24 -3.75
N ALA A 130 40.04 1.28 -3.71
CA ALA A 130 40.88 0.29 -4.39
C ALA A 130 40.79 -1.13 -3.84
N THR A 131 40.56 -1.28 -2.53
CA THR A 131 40.60 -2.58 -1.82
C THR A 131 39.33 -2.85 -1.02
N GLY A 132 38.40 -1.90 -0.98
CA GLY A 132 37.15 -2.03 -0.25
C GLY A 132 36.18 -3.01 -0.91
N PRO A 133 35.16 -3.45 -0.17
CA PRO A 133 34.14 -4.36 -0.68
C PRO A 133 33.35 -3.72 -1.83
N ARG A 134 33.03 -4.52 -2.84
CA ARG A 134 32.25 -4.11 -4.02
C ARG A 134 30.78 -4.49 -3.83
N ASN A 135 30.12 -3.81 -2.91
CA ASN A 135 28.75 -4.09 -2.53
C ASN A 135 27.70 -3.51 -3.47
N GLY A 136 28.08 -2.50 -4.27
CA GLY A 136 27.19 -1.86 -5.24
C GLY A 136 27.04 -2.71 -6.51
N ARG A 137 25.85 -2.65 -7.09
CA ARG A 137 25.50 -3.27 -8.38
C ARG A 137 24.91 -2.22 -9.28
N ILE A 138 25.43 -2.10 -10.49
CA ILE A 138 24.97 -1.15 -11.53
C ILE A 138 24.63 -1.89 -12.80
N ALA A 139 23.62 -1.42 -13.53
CA ALA A 139 23.25 -1.95 -14.82
C ALA A 139 22.62 -0.89 -15.72
N GLY A 140 22.79 -1.04 -17.03
CA GLY A 140 22.20 -0.15 -18.02
C GLY A 140 22.52 -0.51 -19.47
N TRP A 141 22.09 0.34 -20.40
CA TRP A 141 22.27 0.20 -21.86
C TRP A 141 23.09 1.33 -22.46
N GLY A 142 23.75 2.12 -21.63
CA GLY A 142 24.47 3.32 -22.01
C GLY A 142 25.68 3.08 -22.89
N LEU A 143 26.49 4.14 -23.03
CA LEU A 143 27.76 4.09 -23.73
C LEU A 143 28.68 3.06 -23.07
N THR A 144 29.47 2.47 -23.87
CA THR A 144 30.23 1.27 -23.61
C THR A 144 31.73 1.54 -23.52
N THR A 145 32.10 2.78 -23.87
CA THR A 145 33.44 3.35 -23.71
C THR A 145 33.30 4.87 -23.49
N HIS A 146 34.17 5.43 -22.67
CA HIS A 146 34.25 6.89 -22.54
C HIS A 146 34.48 7.56 -23.91
N GLY A 147 33.71 8.59 -24.23
CA GLY A 147 33.78 9.27 -25.53
C GLY A 147 33.37 8.43 -26.75
N GLY A 148 32.87 7.22 -26.53
CA GLY A 148 32.33 6.35 -27.58
C GLY A 148 30.98 6.86 -28.09
N SER A 149 30.55 6.31 -29.25
CA SER A 149 29.25 6.61 -29.86
C SER A 149 28.25 5.45 -29.83
N SER A 150 28.67 4.30 -29.32
CA SER A 150 27.86 3.06 -29.36
C SER A 150 27.27 2.74 -27.99
N THR A 151 25.95 2.70 -27.91
CA THR A 151 25.19 2.22 -26.76
C THR A 151 24.93 0.71 -26.87
N SER A 152 24.65 0.05 -25.73
CA SER A 152 24.41 -1.37 -25.74
C SER A 152 23.04 -1.77 -26.28
N THR A 153 22.98 -2.89 -27.00
CA THR A 153 21.71 -3.55 -27.36
C THR A 153 21.23 -4.54 -26.29
N ILE A 154 22.11 -5.00 -25.42
CA ILE A 154 21.81 -5.93 -24.31
C ILE A 154 22.07 -5.18 -23.00
N LEU A 155 21.24 -5.43 -21.98
CA LEU A 155 21.48 -4.89 -20.63
C LEU A 155 22.86 -5.34 -20.14
N GLN A 156 23.64 -4.40 -19.64
CA GLN A 156 24.96 -4.62 -19.11
C GLN A 156 25.00 -4.41 -17.61
N HIS A 157 25.91 -5.09 -16.94
CA HIS A 157 26.19 -4.91 -15.53
C HIS A 157 27.68 -5.06 -15.20
N THR A 158 28.05 -4.69 -14.00
CA THR A 158 29.35 -5.02 -13.44
C THR A 158 29.29 -6.34 -12.70
N ALA A 159 29.84 -7.40 -13.26
CA ALA A 159 29.78 -8.76 -12.67
C ALA A 159 30.45 -8.81 -11.28
N GLY A 160 31.58 -8.12 -11.11
CA GLY A 160 32.30 -8.00 -9.84
C GLY A 160 31.74 -6.93 -8.88
N GLY A 161 30.71 -6.19 -9.31
CA GLY A 161 30.18 -5.05 -8.54
C GLY A 161 31.07 -3.83 -8.53
N VAL A 162 30.63 -2.79 -7.81
CA VAL A 162 31.35 -1.53 -7.59
C VAL A 162 31.40 -1.22 -6.09
N PRO A 163 32.46 -0.56 -5.58
CA PRO A 163 32.46 -0.07 -4.21
C PRO A 163 31.43 1.05 -4.05
N LEU A 164 30.66 1.00 -2.98
CA LEU A 164 29.87 2.10 -2.50
C LEU A 164 30.78 2.97 -1.64
N LEU A 165 30.93 4.24 -1.97
CA LEU A 165 31.99 5.06 -1.40
C LEU A 165 31.49 5.94 -0.25
N ASP A 166 32.39 6.21 0.71
CA ASP A 166 32.16 7.23 1.73
C ASP A 166 32.05 8.61 1.10
N ASP A 167 31.18 9.44 1.65
CA ASP A 167 30.93 10.80 1.13
C ASP A 167 32.22 11.63 1.03
N ALA A 168 33.17 11.47 1.97
CA ALA A 168 34.45 12.16 1.98
C ALA A 168 35.32 11.86 0.74
N VAL A 169 35.15 10.70 0.12
CA VAL A 169 35.89 10.33 -1.11
C VAL A 169 35.48 11.26 -2.26
N CYS A 170 34.17 11.42 -2.45
CA CYS A 170 33.64 12.22 -3.55
C CYS A 170 33.56 13.73 -3.24
N ALA A 171 33.38 14.12 -1.97
CA ALA A 171 33.48 15.51 -1.52
C ALA A 171 34.92 16.03 -1.42
N GLY A 172 35.91 15.16 -1.54
CA GLY A 172 37.31 15.53 -1.44
C GLY A 172 37.80 16.40 -2.60
N GLY A 173 38.85 17.24 -2.36
CA GLY A 173 39.40 18.15 -3.37
C GLY A 173 40.09 17.48 -4.56
N GLY A 174 40.34 16.17 -4.50
CA GLY A 174 40.83 15.35 -5.60
C GLY A 174 39.71 14.71 -6.47
N SER A 175 38.46 14.98 -6.14
CA SER A 175 37.26 14.50 -6.84
C SER A 175 36.33 15.70 -7.11
N TYR A 176 35.03 15.59 -6.76
CA TYR A 176 34.00 16.58 -7.10
C TYR A 176 33.99 17.83 -6.20
N GLY A 177 34.58 17.71 -4.98
CA GLY A 177 34.56 18.80 -4.01
C GLY A 177 33.13 19.22 -3.65
N ALA A 178 32.88 20.54 -3.68
CA ALA A 178 31.56 21.12 -3.32
C ALA A 178 30.42 20.79 -4.31
N ALA A 179 30.72 20.24 -5.48
CA ALA A 179 29.68 19.82 -6.42
C ALA A 179 28.97 18.55 -5.95
N PHE A 180 29.63 17.73 -5.14
CA PHE A 180 29.01 16.56 -4.53
C PHE A 180 28.29 16.96 -3.22
N GLN A 181 26.99 16.65 -3.13
CA GLN A 181 26.14 16.98 -1.99
C GLN A 181 25.72 15.69 -1.25
N PRO A 182 26.35 15.33 -0.13
CA PRO A 182 26.12 14.07 0.59
C PRO A 182 24.69 13.87 1.09
N THR A 183 23.94 14.96 1.25
CA THR A 183 22.54 14.91 1.70
C THR A 183 21.59 14.33 0.65
N THR A 184 21.91 14.53 -0.65
CA THR A 184 21.06 14.13 -1.77
C THR A 184 21.74 13.20 -2.76
N MET A 185 23.05 12.97 -2.58
CA MET A 185 23.88 12.20 -3.49
C MET A 185 24.61 11.08 -2.76
N VAL A 186 24.89 10.04 -3.48
CA VAL A 186 25.80 8.95 -3.10
C VAL A 186 26.70 8.67 -4.29
N CYS A 187 27.94 8.28 -4.05
CA CYS A 187 28.83 7.91 -5.12
C CYS A 187 29.24 6.45 -5.02
N ALA A 188 29.40 5.84 -6.19
CA ALA A 188 29.90 4.48 -6.35
C ALA A 188 30.70 4.42 -7.64
N GLY A 189 31.76 3.63 -7.62
CA GLY A 189 32.56 3.48 -8.81
C GLY A 189 33.74 2.59 -8.52
N GLY A 190 34.21 1.97 -9.58
CA GLY A 190 35.35 1.11 -9.49
C GLY A 190 36.61 1.87 -9.19
N TYR A 191 37.63 1.16 -8.85
CA TYR A 191 38.89 1.73 -8.55
C TYR A 191 40.02 1.03 -9.24
N PRO A 192 41.04 1.74 -9.62
CA PRO A 192 42.08 1.14 -10.36
C PRO A 192 43.15 0.54 -9.46
N THR A 193 43.69 -0.53 -9.95
CA THR A 193 45.03 -0.98 -9.65
C THR A 193 46.07 -0.32 -10.55
N ALA A 194 45.72 0.72 -11.31
CA ALA A 194 46.57 1.30 -12.36
C ALA A 194 46.49 2.83 -12.44
N PRO A 195 47.50 3.52 -13.03
CA PRO A 195 47.62 5.00 -12.96
C PRO A 195 46.44 5.76 -13.55
N PRO A 196 46.17 6.99 -13.07
CA PRO A 196 44.94 7.76 -13.29
C PRO A 196 44.75 8.33 -14.69
N SER A 197 45.50 7.90 -15.68
CA SER A 197 45.55 8.55 -16.99
C SER A 197 44.81 7.80 -18.12
N VAL A 198 44.07 6.72 -17.81
CA VAL A 198 43.43 5.94 -18.88
C VAL A 198 41.94 5.82 -18.59
N PRO A 199 41.07 6.45 -19.41
CA PRO A 199 39.63 6.26 -19.39
C PRO A 199 39.26 4.76 -19.48
N ASP A 200 38.08 4.38 -19.00
CA ASP A 200 37.54 3.00 -19.02
C ASP A 200 38.23 1.98 -18.10
N ARG A 201 39.03 2.42 -17.14
CA ARG A 201 39.72 1.53 -16.19
C ARG A 201 38.99 1.25 -14.90
N ALA A 202 37.92 1.97 -14.60
CA ALA A 202 37.07 1.73 -13.47
C ALA A 202 35.70 1.22 -13.91
N ASN A 203 35.08 0.36 -13.10
CA ASN A 203 33.69 0.00 -13.30
C ASN A 203 32.80 1.19 -12.98
N ASP A 204 32.01 1.64 -13.94
CA ASP A 204 31.19 2.85 -13.81
C ASP A 204 29.96 2.81 -14.74
N THR A 205 28.99 3.70 -14.49
CA THR A 205 27.92 4.07 -15.43
C THR A 205 28.40 5.11 -16.42
N CYS A 206 27.73 5.22 -17.57
CA CYS A 206 28.08 6.15 -18.62
C CYS A 206 26.83 6.74 -19.28
N GLN A 207 26.98 7.65 -20.26
CA GLN A 207 25.86 8.31 -20.95
C GLN A 207 24.86 7.27 -21.51
N GLY A 208 23.59 7.41 -21.15
CA GLY A 208 22.52 6.47 -21.48
C GLY A 208 22.21 5.45 -20.38
N ASP A 209 23.03 5.38 -19.31
CA ASP A 209 22.71 4.67 -18.07
C ASP A 209 21.92 5.56 -17.09
N SER A 210 21.78 6.84 -17.39
CA SER A 210 21.02 7.84 -16.65
C SER A 210 19.68 7.30 -16.17
N GLY A 211 19.35 7.50 -14.90
CA GLY A 211 18.12 6.96 -14.30
C GLY A 211 18.15 5.48 -13.93
N GLY A 212 19.19 4.75 -14.39
CA GLY A 212 19.39 3.35 -14.06
C GLY A 212 19.74 3.11 -12.59
N PRO A 213 19.72 1.85 -12.14
CA PRO A 213 19.87 1.49 -10.73
C PRO A 213 21.33 1.49 -10.26
N LEU A 214 21.56 2.03 -9.05
CA LEU A 214 22.59 1.58 -8.13
C LEU A 214 21.90 0.78 -7.03
N ALA A 215 22.13 -0.51 -6.99
CA ALA A 215 21.53 -1.43 -6.03
C ALA A 215 22.57 -2.07 -5.12
N VAL A 216 22.12 -2.56 -3.97
CA VAL A 216 22.91 -3.38 -3.05
C VAL A 216 22.12 -4.63 -2.68
N ASP A 217 22.82 -5.68 -2.28
CA ASP A 217 22.19 -6.87 -1.71
C ASP A 217 22.17 -6.70 -0.17
N LEU A 218 20.97 -6.56 0.41
CA LEU A 218 20.75 -6.32 1.83
C LEU A 218 19.77 -7.35 2.39
N SER A 219 20.20 -8.07 3.42
CA SER A 219 19.36 -9.10 4.08
C SER A 219 18.73 -10.11 3.11
N GLY A 220 19.49 -10.52 2.09
CA GLY A 220 19.05 -11.52 1.09
C GLY A 220 18.12 -10.99 0.00
N ARG A 221 17.88 -9.68 -0.09
CA ARG A 221 17.11 -9.03 -1.14
C ARG A 221 17.89 -7.91 -1.81
N ARG A 222 17.59 -7.64 -3.07
CA ARG A 222 18.13 -6.48 -3.78
C ARG A 222 17.37 -5.23 -3.42
N VAL A 223 18.11 -4.15 -3.12
CA VAL A 223 17.58 -2.85 -2.70
C VAL A 223 18.22 -1.76 -3.54
N ILE A 224 17.42 -0.83 -4.08
CA ILE A 224 17.94 0.32 -4.83
C ILE A 224 18.31 1.45 -3.84
N VAL A 225 19.57 1.85 -3.87
CA VAL A 225 20.11 2.91 -2.98
C VAL A 225 20.45 4.19 -3.71
N GLY A 226 20.57 4.12 -5.04
CA GLY A 226 20.89 5.27 -5.88
C GLY A 226 20.27 5.17 -7.27
N VAL A 227 20.08 6.33 -7.90
CA VAL A 227 19.64 6.50 -9.29
C VAL A 227 20.75 7.18 -10.05
N THR A 228 21.23 6.60 -11.15
CA THR A 228 22.33 7.15 -11.97
C THR A 228 22.01 8.57 -12.40
N SER A 229 22.89 9.51 -12.02
CA SER A 229 22.66 10.95 -12.18
C SER A 229 23.71 11.62 -13.06
N TRP A 230 24.96 11.74 -12.58
CA TRP A 230 25.98 12.45 -13.32
C TRP A 230 27.40 11.97 -12.96
N GLY A 231 28.39 12.45 -13.70
CA GLY A 231 29.82 12.27 -13.46
C GLY A 231 30.60 13.13 -14.44
N TYR A 232 31.86 13.46 -14.16
CA TYR A 232 32.68 14.24 -15.10
C TYR A 232 33.18 13.40 -16.26
N ASP A 233 33.50 12.14 -16.01
CA ASP A 233 33.93 11.17 -16.99
C ASP A 233 33.40 9.78 -16.65
N CYS A 234 33.44 8.83 -17.61
CA CYS A 234 33.05 7.46 -17.35
C CYS A 234 34.30 6.62 -17.06
N GLY A 235 34.32 5.98 -15.87
CA GLY A 235 35.42 5.10 -15.49
C GLY A 235 36.70 5.83 -15.07
N ASP A 236 36.73 7.15 -14.92
CA ASP A 236 37.84 7.85 -14.32
C ASP A 236 37.87 7.63 -12.80
N PRO A 237 38.92 7.04 -12.28
CA PRO A 237 39.00 6.71 -10.86
C PRO A 237 38.96 7.91 -9.91
N ARG A 238 39.20 9.11 -10.39
CA ARG A 238 39.07 10.33 -9.60
C ARG A 238 37.63 10.82 -9.49
N TYR A 239 36.78 10.39 -10.43
CA TYR A 239 35.43 10.84 -10.60
C TYR A 239 34.46 9.64 -10.67
N PRO A 240 34.25 8.94 -9.54
CA PRO A 240 33.27 7.84 -9.47
C PRO A 240 31.88 8.32 -9.85
N GLY A 241 31.05 7.46 -10.41
CA GLY A 241 29.68 7.81 -10.75
C GLY A 241 28.92 8.40 -9.56
N VAL A 242 28.15 9.47 -9.79
CA VAL A 242 27.30 10.11 -8.80
C VAL A 242 25.85 9.71 -9.06
N TYR A 243 25.20 9.28 -8.00
CA TYR A 243 23.84 8.78 -8.01
C TYR A 243 22.97 9.63 -7.08
N ALA A 244 21.75 9.92 -7.46
CA ALA A 244 20.77 10.51 -6.56
C ALA A 244 20.44 9.53 -5.42
N LYS A 245 20.56 9.96 -4.17
CA LYS A 245 20.48 9.13 -2.95
C LYS A 245 19.04 8.80 -2.60
N VAL A 246 18.62 7.55 -2.80
CA VAL A 246 17.22 7.14 -2.66
C VAL A 246 16.67 7.41 -1.26
N SER A 247 17.46 7.24 -0.20
CA SER A 247 17.01 7.55 1.16
C SER A 247 16.64 9.03 1.37
N ALA A 248 17.21 9.94 0.58
CA ALA A 248 16.87 11.36 0.66
C ALA A 248 15.49 11.68 0.08
N ALA A 249 15.08 10.99 -0.98
CA ALA A 249 13.78 11.20 -1.64
C ALA A 249 12.73 10.17 -1.22
N ARG A 250 13.02 9.31 -0.26
CA ARG A 250 12.19 8.17 0.14
C ARG A 250 10.74 8.58 0.44
N ASP A 251 10.55 9.61 1.25
CA ASP A 251 9.23 10.05 1.65
C ASP A 251 8.42 10.53 0.45
N TRP A 252 9.03 11.32 -0.45
CA TRP A 252 8.38 11.75 -1.68
C TRP A 252 8.05 10.58 -2.61
N ILE A 253 8.97 9.62 -2.75
CA ILE A 253 8.73 8.41 -3.55
C ILE A 253 7.54 7.65 -2.96
N CYS A 254 7.57 7.38 -1.65
CA CYS A 254 6.53 6.62 -0.97
C CYS A 254 5.17 7.32 -1.03
N ASP A 255 5.11 8.62 -0.74
CA ASP A 255 3.86 9.39 -0.83
C ASP A 255 3.27 9.36 -2.24
N THR A 256 4.14 9.40 -3.25
CA THR A 256 3.71 9.37 -4.65
C THR A 256 3.18 7.99 -5.05
N VAL A 257 3.95 6.92 -4.80
CA VAL A 257 3.58 5.58 -5.27
C VAL A 257 2.42 4.97 -4.49
N THR A 258 2.28 5.33 -3.20
CA THR A 258 1.17 4.87 -2.37
C THR A 258 -0.11 5.69 -2.54
N SER A 259 -0.03 6.86 -3.21
CA SER A 259 -1.23 7.62 -3.56
C SER A 259 -2.14 6.81 -4.45
N PRO A 260 -3.45 6.81 -4.18
CA PRO A 260 -4.41 6.12 -5.02
C PRO A 260 -4.30 6.55 -6.48
N THR A 261 -4.07 5.62 -7.39
CA THR A 261 -4.04 5.87 -8.84
C THR A 261 -5.41 5.71 -9.48
N ALA A 262 -6.30 5.00 -8.80
CA ALA A 262 -7.71 4.84 -9.14
C ALA A 262 -8.52 4.70 -7.86
N ILE A 263 -9.73 5.21 -7.87
CA ILE A 263 -10.71 5.02 -6.80
C ILE A 263 -12.04 4.57 -7.39
N SER A 264 -12.70 3.68 -6.68
CA SER A 264 -14.13 3.41 -6.83
C SER A 264 -14.89 4.08 -5.70
N ALA A 265 -16.20 4.19 -5.82
CA ALA A 265 -17.00 4.76 -4.75
C ALA A 265 -18.32 4.03 -4.55
N VAL A 266 -18.71 3.96 -3.29
CA VAL A 266 -20.03 3.47 -2.87
C VAL A 266 -20.77 4.63 -2.23
N VAL A 267 -22.00 4.89 -2.69
CA VAL A 267 -22.85 5.97 -2.18
C VAL A 267 -23.87 5.44 -1.19
N GLY A 268 -24.10 6.20 -0.13
CA GLY A 268 -25.17 6.01 0.86
C GLY A 268 -26.04 7.26 0.99
N SER A 269 -26.95 7.28 1.92
CA SER A 269 -27.75 8.48 2.22
C SER A 269 -26.85 9.54 2.86
N GLY A 270 -26.55 10.61 2.12
CA GLY A 270 -25.69 11.70 2.58
C GLY A 270 -24.20 11.34 2.73
N THR A 271 -23.77 10.18 2.23
CA THR A 271 -22.39 9.68 2.36
C THR A 271 -21.85 9.11 1.07
N ALA A 272 -20.55 9.26 0.82
CA ALA A 272 -19.84 8.58 -0.24
C ALA A 272 -18.52 8.01 0.29
N THR A 273 -18.30 6.72 0.11
CA THR A 273 -17.07 6.03 0.51
C THR A 273 -16.22 5.82 -0.72
N ALA A 274 -15.09 6.51 -0.79
CA ALA A 274 -14.04 6.22 -1.77
C ALA A 274 -13.25 5.01 -1.32
N GLN A 275 -12.94 4.12 -2.27
CA GLN A 275 -12.19 2.89 -2.02
C GLN A 275 -10.98 2.83 -2.97
N TRP A 276 -9.84 2.36 -2.48
CA TRP A 276 -8.61 2.18 -3.25
C TRP A 276 -7.89 0.90 -2.85
N SER A 277 -6.95 0.46 -3.69
CA SER A 277 -6.05 -0.64 -3.35
C SER A 277 -4.75 -0.05 -2.82
N PRO A 278 -4.32 -0.37 -1.60
CA PRO A 278 -3.03 0.06 -1.07
C PRO A 278 -1.87 -0.49 -1.90
N ASP A 279 -0.87 0.35 -2.18
CA ASP A 279 0.38 -0.08 -2.82
C ASP A 279 1.37 -0.56 -1.74
N PRO A 280 1.94 -1.78 -1.84
CA PRO A 280 2.81 -2.35 -0.81
C PRO A 280 4.26 -1.88 -0.87
N THR A 281 4.62 -0.96 -1.76
CA THR A 281 6.02 -0.55 -2.01
C THR A 281 6.71 0.00 -0.77
N CYS A 282 5.98 0.72 0.09
CA CYS A 282 6.52 1.34 1.29
C CYS A 282 5.80 0.84 2.55
N PRO A 283 5.99 -0.42 2.96
CA PRO A 283 5.22 -1.01 4.06
C PRO A 283 5.52 -0.41 5.44
N TRP A 284 6.58 0.37 5.57
CA TRP A 284 6.94 1.11 6.80
C TRP A 284 6.27 2.48 6.91
N GLN A 285 5.65 3.00 5.84
CA GLN A 285 5.00 4.30 5.79
C GLN A 285 3.51 4.13 5.55
N ASP A 286 2.70 4.45 6.55
CA ASP A 286 1.24 4.46 6.42
C ASP A 286 0.77 5.91 6.23
N ALA A 287 0.99 6.43 5.04
CA ALA A 287 0.63 7.80 4.67
C ALA A 287 -0.88 8.02 4.76
N THR A 288 -1.30 9.28 4.98
CA THR A 288 -2.71 9.64 5.07
C THR A 288 -3.28 10.02 3.71
N VAL A 289 -4.32 9.35 3.28
CA VAL A 289 -5.12 9.73 2.11
C VAL A 289 -6.21 10.70 2.55
N GLN A 290 -6.31 11.83 1.86
CA GLN A 290 -7.45 12.75 1.95
C GLN A 290 -8.37 12.54 0.75
N VAL A 291 -9.63 12.31 1.03
CA VAL A 291 -10.72 12.30 0.04
C VAL A 291 -11.48 13.61 0.14
N THR A 292 -11.66 14.29 -0.99
CA THR A 292 -12.42 15.54 -1.09
C THR A 292 -13.58 15.37 -2.06
N ALA A 293 -14.76 15.81 -1.67
CA ALA A 293 -15.94 15.85 -2.53
C ALA A 293 -16.17 17.26 -3.10
N SER A 294 -16.27 17.41 -4.41
CA SER A 294 -16.55 18.67 -5.08
C SER A 294 -17.83 18.54 -5.93
N PRO A 295 -18.78 19.47 -5.83
CA PRO A 295 -18.76 20.74 -5.10
C PRO A 295 -18.87 20.59 -3.59
N GLY A 296 -18.61 21.67 -2.85
CA GLY A 296 -18.85 21.76 -1.40
C GLY A 296 -17.59 21.53 -0.54
N GLY A 297 -16.54 20.87 -1.04
CA GLY A 297 -15.25 20.74 -0.36
C GLY A 297 -15.27 19.85 0.90
N ALA A 298 -16.31 19.05 1.12
CA ALA A 298 -16.35 18.10 2.23
C ALA A 298 -15.19 17.09 2.11
N THR A 299 -14.51 16.81 3.23
CA THR A 299 -13.33 15.96 3.26
C THR A 299 -13.43 14.82 4.27
N ALA A 300 -12.71 13.75 4.00
CA ALA A 300 -12.43 12.68 4.94
C ALA A 300 -10.97 12.23 4.80
N THR A 301 -10.38 11.71 5.86
CA THR A 301 -9.02 11.18 5.83
C THR A 301 -8.98 9.76 6.37
N ALA A 302 -8.09 8.95 5.81
CA ALA A 302 -7.79 7.62 6.31
C ALA A 302 -6.34 7.25 5.96
N PRO A 303 -5.69 6.33 6.71
CA PRO A 303 -4.41 5.77 6.30
C PRO A 303 -4.53 5.06 4.95
N VAL A 304 -3.44 5.04 4.16
CA VAL A 304 -3.40 4.29 2.87
C VAL A 304 -3.81 2.83 3.07
N SER A 305 -3.32 2.22 4.15
CA SER A 305 -3.59 0.82 4.52
C SER A 305 -5.08 0.51 4.77
N ALA A 306 -5.89 1.52 5.11
CA ALA A 306 -7.32 1.34 5.31
C ALA A 306 -8.09 1.03 4.03
N GLY A 307 -7.57 1.41 2.86
CA GLY A 307 -8.18 1.15 1.57
C GLY A 307 -9.49 1.89 1.31
N ALA A 308 -9.96 2.71 2.25
CA ALA A 308 -11.22 3.46 2.10
C ALA A 308 -11.31 4.66 3.03
N ALA A 309 -12.06 5.70 2.61
CA ALA A 309 -12.49 6.82 3.45
C ALA A 309 -13.90 7.28 3.08
N THR A 310 -14.71 7.64 4.07
CA THR A 310 -16.10 8.03 3.89
C THR A 310 -16.26 9.53 4.11
N VAL A 311 -16.69 10.25 3.07
CA VAL A 311 -17.12 11.64 3.14
C VAL A 311 -18.59 11.68 3.52
N VAL A 312 -18.95 12.55 4.47
CA VAL A 312 -20.31 12.69 5.00
C VAL A 312 -20.88 14.09 4.70
N GLY A 313 -22.18 14.26 4.89
CA GLY A 313 -22.83 15.56 4.71
C GLY A 313 -23.10 15.93 3.24
N LEU A 314 -23.16 14.93 2.35
CA LEU A 314 -23.39 15.15 0.92
C LEU A 314 -24.90 15.30 0.64
N ALA A 315 -25.26 16.29 -0.19
CA ALA A 315 -26.64 16.59 -0.53
C ALA A 315 -27.24 15.54 -1.48
N ALA A 316 -28.46 15.13 -1.20
CA ALA A 316 -29.22 14.20 -2.03
C ALA A 316 -29.40 14.74 -3.46
N GLY A 317 -29.39 13.87 -4.47
CA GLY A 317 -29.55 14.20 -5.89
C GLY A 317 -28.40 14.98 -6.52
N THR A 318 -27.35 15.28 -5.75
CA THR A 318 -26.20 16.05 -6.22
C THR A 318 -25.11 15.10 -6.76
N THR A 319 -24.51 15.46 -7.89
CA THR A 319 -23.33 14.78 -8.41
C THR A 319 -22.07 15.42 -7.84
N TYR A 320 -21.21 14.59 -7.29
CA TYR A 320 -19.90 14.97 -6.74
C TYR A 320 -18.78 14.30 -7.50
N THR A 321 -17.67 15.01 -7.65
CA THR A 321 -16.39 14.40 -7.98
C THR A 321 -15.64 14.15 -6.68
N LEU A 322 -15.39 12.90 -6.36
CA LEU A 322 -14.49 12.52 -5.27
C LEU A 322 -13.06 12.54 -5.81
N SER A 323 -12.14 13.18 -5.09
CA SER A 323 -10.72 13.15 -5.36
C SER A 323 -9.96 12.63 -4.16
N ALA A 324 -9.09 11.65 -4.36
CA ALA A 324 -8.27 11.04 -3.31
C ALA A 324 -6.79 11.24 -3.61
N ARG A 325 -6.03 11.70 -2.62
CA ARG A 325 -4.57 11.87 -2.70
C ARG A 325 -3.94 11.67 -1.34
N VAL A 326 -2.68 11.26 -1.32
CA VAL A 326 -1.88 11.32 -0.10
C VAL A 326 -1.64 12.78 0.26
N VAL A 327 -1.84 13.11 1.54
CA VAL A 327 -1.46 14.40 2.12
C VAL A 327 -0.20 14.19 2.94
N SER A 328 0.92 14.68 2.42
CA SER A 328 2.22 14.58 3.07
C SER A 328 2.74 15.95 3.51
N GLY A 329 3.67 15.93 4.46
CA GLY A 329 4.43 17.12 4.84
C GLY A 329 5.50 17.55 3.84
N THR A 330 5.75 16.79 2.76
CA THR A 330 6.89 16.99 1.84
C THR A 330 6.57 17.81 0.59
N GLY A 331 5.33 18.27 0.41
CA GLY A 331 5.03 19.45 -0.42
C GLY A 331 4.47 19.24 -1.82
N ALA A 332 4.75 18.21 -2.58
CA ALA A 332 4.12 18.02 -3.89
C ALA A 332 3.23 16.79 -3.90
N ALA A 333 1.94 17.04 -3.79
CA ALA A 333 0.97 15.95 -3.90
C ALA A 333 0.94 15.41 -5.34
N PRO A 334 1.00 14.08 -5.53
CA PRO A 334 0.77 13.48 -6.82
C PRO A 334 -0.65 13.81 -7.33
N PRO A 335 -0.91 13.65 -8.63
CA PRO A 335 -2.25 13.84 -9.18
C PRO A 335 -3.26 13.00 -8.41
N ALA A 336 -4.37 13.62 -7.98
CA ALA A 336 -5.42 12.93 -7.27
C ALA A 336 -6.14 11.93 -8.19
N ALA A 337 -6.40 10.72 -7.70
CA ALA A 337 -7.36 9.84 -8.34
C ALA A 337 -8.77 10.40 -8.15
N THR A 338 -9.59 10.37 -9.19
CA THR A 338 -10.94 10.93 -9.17
C THR A 338 -12.00 9.94 -9.63
N THR A 339 -13.19 10.05 -9.07
CA THR A 339 -14.39 9.35 -9.54
C THR A 339 -15.62 10.23 -9.36
N ALA A 340 -16.54 10.16 -10.28
CA ALA A 340 -17.82 10.88 -10.16
C ALA A 340 -18.85 9.98 -9.49
N VAL A 341 -19.64 10.53 -8.58
CA VAL A 341 -20.74 9.86 -7.91
C VAL A 341 -21.97 10.75 -7.88
N THR A 342 -23.13 10.20 -8.17
CA THR A 342 -24.39 10.90 -7.99
C THR A 342 -25.05 10.39 -6.71
N MET A 343 -25.29 11.29 -5.78
CA MET A 343 -25.97 10.94 -4.55
C MET A 343 -27.40 10.50 -4.86
N PRO A 344 -27.92 9.48 -4.18
CA PRO A 344 -29.32 9.12 -4.29
C PRO A 344 -30.19 10.37 -4.11
N GLY A 345 -31.15 10.55 -5.00
CA GLY A 345 -32.16 11.63 -4.85
C GLY A 345 -32.80 11.52 -3.48
N ALA A 346 -33.21 12.64 -2.89
CA ALA A 346 -34.11 12.56 -1.75
C ALA A 346 -35.28 11.66 -2.17
N ALA A 347 -35.48 10.57 -1.43
CA ALA A 347 -36.67 9.77 -1.66
C ALA A 347 -37.85 10.75 -1.71
N PRO A 348 -38.75 10.67 -2.73
CA PRO A 348 -39.92 11.53 -2.74
C PRO A 348 -40.51 11.45 -1.35
N ALA A 349 -40.80 12.62 -0.75
CA ALA A 349 -41.40 12.65 0.57
C ALA A 349 -42.54 11.64 0.54
N PRO A 350 -42.50 10.60 1.39
CA PRO A 350 -43.52 9.57 1.31
C PRO A 350 -44.83 10.33 1.36
N THR A 351 -45.63 10.24 0.29
CA THR A 351 -47.04 10.60 0.37
C THR A 351 -47.51 9.91 1.62
N ALA A 352 -47.90 10.65 2.65
CA ALA A 352 -48.19 10.11 3.95
C ALA A 352 -49.28 9.05 3.81
N VAL A 353 -48.83 7.82 3.50
CA VAL A 353 -49.57 6.63 3.85
C VAL A 353 -49.53 6.68 5.38
N PRO A 354 -50.66 6.69 6.08
CA PRO A 354 -50.66 6.70 7.53
C PRO A 354 -49.72 5.55 7.96
N VAL A 355 -48.55 5.89 8.46
CA VAL A 355 -47.65 4.93 9.06
C VAL A 355 -48.46 4.36 10.22
N ALA A 356 -48.88 3.12 10.09
CA ALA A 356 -49.44 2.42 11.22
C ALA A 356 -48.41 2.56 12.34
N ALA A 357 -48.77 3.27 13.36
CA ALA A 357 -47.87 3.55 14.50
C ALA A 357 -47.27 2.21 14.93
N VAL A 358 -45.94 2.11 14.94
CA VAL A 358 -45.24 0.90 15.44
C VAL A 358 -45.83 0.66 16.83
N PRO A 359 -46.44 -0.48 17.07
CA PRO A 359 -47.14 -0.71 18.35
C PRO A 359 -46.12 -0.51 19.49
N ALA A 360 -46.46 0.32 20.47
CA ALA A 360 -45.63 0.66 21.62
C ALA A 360 -44.93 -0.53 22.36
N PRO A 361 -45.43 -1.77 22.28
CA PRO A 361 -44.81 -2.93 22.94
C PRO A 361 -43.51 -3.43 22.34
N CYS A 362 -43.08 -3.04 21.11
CA CYS A 362 -41.84 -3.53 20.51
C CYS A 362 -40.57 -2.94 21.16
N SER A 363 -40.67 -2.00 22.07
CA SER A 363 -39.56 -1.30 22.72
C SER A 363 -38.86 -2.04 23.87
N LYS A 364 -39.40 -3.14 24.35
CA LYS A 364 -38.98 -3.81 25.61
C LYS A 364 -38.31 -5.18 25.43
N THR A 365 -37.41 -5.32 24.50
CA THR A 365 -36.63 -6.56 24.38
C THR A 365 -35.31 -6.44 25.16
N PHE A 366 -35.08 -7.36 26.08
CA PHE A 366 -33.87 -7.41 26.89
C PHE A 366 -33.05 -8.64 26.52
N TYR A 367 -31.71 -8.46 26.45
CA TYR A 367 -30.77 -9.54 26.25
C TYR A 367 -29.91 -9.68 27.49
N GLN A 368 -29.83 -10.89 28.02
CA GLN A 368 -28.91 -11.22 29.12
C GLN A 368 -27.97 -12.31 28.69
N GLN A 369 -26.68 -12.12 28.91
CA GLN A 369 -25.72 -13.18 28.71
C GLN A 369 -25.76 -14.15 29.90
N ASP A 370 -26.19 -15.39 29.63
CA ASP A 370 -26.29 -16.43 30.66
C ASP A 370 -24.94 -17.08 30.99
N LYS A 371 -24.16 -17.39 29.95
CA LYS A 371 -22.90 -18.10 30.10
C LYS A 371 -21.98 -17.83 28.94
N ARG A 372 -20.70 -17.65 29.25
CA ARG A 372 -19.62 -17.57 28.29
C ARG A 372 -18.49 -18.50 28.69
N THR A 373 -17.89 -19.12 27.72
CA THR A 373 -16.66 -19.89 27.91
C THR A 373 -15.78 -19.67 26.69
N TRP A 374 -14.49 -19.65 26.90
CA TRP A 374 -13.54 -19.58 25.80
C TRP A 374 -12.43 -20.60 26.00
N ARG A 375 -11.81 -21.03 24.92
CA ARG A 375 -10.64 -21.91 24.92
C ARG A 375 -9.88 -21.73 23.62
N THR A 376 -8.58 -21.96 23.65
CA THR A 376 -7.78 -22.09 22.45
C THR A 376 -8.20 -23.35 21.70
N GLN A 377 -8.64 -23.20 20.47
CA GLN A 377 -9.04 -24.30 19.60
C GLN A 377 -8.92 -23.87 18.16
N ALA A 378 -8.30 -24.71 17.31
CA ALA A 378 -8.29 -24.45 15.88
C ALA A 378 -9.73 -24.39 15.31
N ALA A 379 -9.95 -23.50 14.36
CA ALA A 379 -11.16 -23.46 13.57
C ALA A 379 -11.23 -24.73 12.69
N PRO A 380 -12.41 -25.08 12.17
CA PRO A 380 -12.56 -26.27 11.32
C PRO A 380 -11.64 -26.32 10.09
N ASN A 381 -11.17 -25.16 9.61
CA ASN A 381 -10.21 -25.05 8.53
C ASN A 381 -8.73 -25.19 8.96
N GLY A 382 -8.46 -25.56 10.20
CA GLY A 382 -7.12 -25.72 10.77
C GLY A 382 -6.46 -24.43 11.26
N THR A 383 -7.04 -23.24 11.03
CA THR A 383 -6.47 -21.98 11.48
C THR A 383 -6.49 -21.89 13.00
N ARG A 384 -5.36 -21.47 13.61
CA ARG A 384 -5.31 -21.18 15.06
C ARG A 384 -6.29 -20.07 15.42
N ALA A 385 -7.10 -20.31 16.44
CA ALA A 385 -8.15 -19.40 16.85
C ALA A 385 -8.47 -19.54 18.34
N VAL A 386 -9.21 -18.56 18.88
CA VAL A 386 -9.92 -18.70 20.15
C VAL A 386 -11.36 -19.03 19.85
N ARG A 387 -11.82 -20.17 20.36
CA ARG A 387 -13.23 -20.55 20.29
C ARG A 387 -13.97 -19.94 21.47
N VAL A 388 -14.92 -19.06 21.17
CA VAL A 388 -15.81 -18.44 22.15
C VAL A 388 -17.20 -19.08 22.03
N LEU A 389 -17.72 -19.53 23.16
CA LEU A 389 -19.11 -19.96 23.27
C LEU A 389 -19.85 -18.90 24.09
N SER A 390 -20.80 -18.22 23.47
CA SER A 390 -21.68 -17.25 24.13
C SER A 390 -23.12 -17.78 24.13
N ARG A 391 -23.75 -17.78 25.29
CA ARG A 391 -25.18 -18.08 25.44
C ARG A 391 -25.89 -16.78 25.80
N ILE A 392 -26.86 -16.39 25.04
CA ILE A 392 -27.61 -15.14 25.20
C ILE A 392 -29.07 -15.50 25.39
N ARG A 393 -29.63 -15.10 26.49
CA ARG A 393 -31.08 -15.22 26.75
C ARG A 393 -31.75 -14.00 26.14
N VAL A 394 -32.76 -14.24 25.34
CA VAL A 394 -33.60 -13.21 24.74
C VAL A 394 -34.90 -13.18 25.54
N TYR A 395 -35.21 -12.03 26.12
CA TYR A 395 -36.49 -11.77 26.76
C TYR A 395 -37.30 -10.90 25.82
N GLU A 396 -38.47 -11.34 25.45
CA GLU A 396 -39.33 -10.59 24.56
C GLU A 396 -40.73 -10.52 25.15
N ASP A 397 -41.11 -9.36 25.65
CA ASP A 397 -42.49 -9.06 26.07
C ASP A 397 -43.34 -8.56 24.89
N ALA A 398 -42.88 -8.75 23.67
CA ALA A 398 -43.48 -8.15 22.49
C ALA A 398 -44.45 -9.09 21.80
N PRO A 399 -45.57 -8.59 21.24
CA PRO A 399 -46.48 -9.38 20.43
C PRO A 399 -45.80 -9.98 19.20
N SER A 400 -46.37 -11.03 18.63
CA SER A 400 -45.84 -11.80 17.50
C SER A 400 -45.45 -10.99 16.25
N GLU A 401 -45.85 -9.75 16.21
CA GLU A 401 -45.64 -8.82 15.09
C GLU A 401 -44.30 -8.07 15.13
N CYS A 402 -43.60 -8.08 16.28
CA CYS A 402 -42.34 -7.38 16.45
C CYS A 402 -41.17 -8.21 15.90
N ARG A 403 -40.79 -7.93 14.67
CA ARG A 403 -39.61 -8.52 14.04
C ARG A 403 -38.37 -7.80 14.51
N THR A 404 -37.32 -8.54 14.86
CA THR A 404 -36.06 -7.96 15.32
C THR A 404 -34.89 -8.58 14.54
N ASN A 405 -34.02 -7.74 14.01
CA ASN A 405 -32.76 -8.18 13.43
C ASN A 405 -31.63 -8.02 14.46
N LEU A 406 -30.80 -9.04 14.61
CA LEU A 406 -29.68 -9.04 15.54
C LEU A 406 -28.37 -9.17 14.78
N THR A 407 -27.43 -8.29 15.10
CA THR A 407 -26.04 -8.37 14.62
C THR A 407 -25.13 -8.60 15.81
N PHE A 408 -24.21 -9.54 15.69
CA PHE A 408 -23.24 -9.88 16.73
C PHE A 408 -21.84 -9.48 16.27
N ILE A 409 -21.21 -8.59 17.01
CA ILE A 409 -19.89 -8.05 16.69
C ILE A 409 -18.95 -8.35 17.85
N PHE A 410 -17.82 -8.99 17.56
CA PHE A 410 -16.73 -9.11 18.51
C PHE A 410 -15.70 -8.02 18.24
N ARG A 411 -15.32 -7.27 19.25
CA ARG A 411 -14.28 -6.24 19.14
C ARG A 411 -13.38 -6.22 20.38
N ASP A 412 -12.17 -5.73 20.17
CA ASP A 412 -11.24 -5.46 21.24
C ASP A 412 -11.66 -4.21 22.01
N THR A 413 -11.73 -4.28 23.35
CA THR A 413 -12.22 -3.17 24.17
C THR A 413 -11.26 -2.00 24.26
N ARG A 414 -9.96 -2.23 24.04
CA ARG A 414 -8.90 -1.21 24.11
C ARG A 414 -8.77 -0.43 22.82
N THR A 415 -8.86 -1.10 21.69
CA THR A 415 -8.61 -0.52 20.38
C THR A 415 -9.89 -0.24 19.61
N GLY A 416 -11.03 -0.79 20.03
CA GLY A 416 -12.28 -0.80 19.27
C GLY A 416 -12.23 -1.68 18.02
N THR A 417 -11.10 -2.36 17.77
CA THR A 417 -10.88 -3.13 16.55
C THR A 417 -11.80 -4.33 16.50
N ARG A 418 -12.48 -4.51 15.37
CA ARG A 418 -13.32 -5.67 15.11
C ARG A 418 -12.48 -6.92 14.94
N LEU A 419 -12.88 -8.02 15.57
CA LEU A 419 -12.22 -9.30 15.39
C LEU A 419 -12.80 -10.04 14.19
N THR A 420 -11.93 -10.67 13.41
CA THR A 420 -12.36 -11.55 12.34
C THR A 420 -12.90 -12.85 12.90
N GLN A 421 -14.13 -13.20 12.51
CA GLN A 421 -14.69 -14.53 12.75
C GLN A 421 -14.27 -15.47 11.61
N LEU A 422 -13.70 -16.61 11.97
CA LEU A 422 -13.27 -17.61 10.99
C LEU A 422 -14.42 -18.51 10.56
N PRO A 423 -14.30 -19.16 9.38
CA PRO A 423 -15.23 -20.19 8.94
C PRO A 423 -15.44 -21.28 9.99
N GLY A 424 -16.66 -21.78 10.09
CA GLY A 424 -17.06 -22.74 11.14
C GLY A 424 -17.66 -22.10 12.38
N SER A 425 -17.73 -20.76 12.44
CA SER A 425 -18.56 -20.07 13.44
C SER A 425 -20.03 -20.36 13.19
N THR A 426 -20.79 -20.66 14.25
CA THR A 426 -22.18 -21.07 14.15
C THR A 426 -23.09 -20.34 15.13
N LEU A 427 -24.32 -20.13 14.74
CA LEU A 427 -25.41 -19.64 15.57
C LEU A 427 -26.53 -20.69 15.61
N GLY A 428 -26.97 -21.02 16.80
CA GLY A 428 -28.05 -21.94 17.01
C GLY A 428 -29.01 -21.50 18.12
N TYR A 429 -30.13 -22.13 18.23
CA TYR A 429 -31.11 -21.94 19.31
C TYR A 429 -31.07 -23.09 20.30
N ARG A 430 -31.40 -22.81 21.53
CA ARG A 430 -31.68 -23.83 22.54
C ARG A 430 -32.95 -23.47 23.30
N LYS A 431 -33.88 -24.43 23.38
CA LYS A 431 -35.02 -24.33 24.28
C LYS A 431 -34.53 -24.53 25.73
N LEU A 432 -35.06 -23.74 26.67
CA LEU A 432 -34.70 -23.82 28.07
C LEU A 432 -35.33 -25.05 28.75
N VAL A 433 -36.50 -25.45 28.31
CA VAL A 433 -37.29 -26.53 28.89
C VAL A 433 -37.42 -27.66 27.85
N GLY A 434 -36.78 -28.79 28.13
CA GLY A 434 -36.79 -29.98 27.27
C GLY A 434 -35.39 -30.34 26.72
N LYS A 435 -35.17 -31.62 26.50
CA LYS A 435 -33.81 -32.17 26.30
C LYS A 435 -33.24 -32.09 24.89
N ASP A 436 -33.98 -31.66 23.89
CA ASP A 436 -33.53 -31.82 22.52
C ASP A 436 -33.24 -30.52 21.79
N PHE A 437 -32.05 -30.49 21.20
CA PHE A 437 -31.60 -29.52 20.26
C PHE A 437 -32.04 -29.93 18.87
N SER A 438 -32.94 -29.20 18.28
CA SER A 438 -33.34 -29.42 16.89
C SER A 438 -33.48 -28.15 16.09
N ALA A 439 -32.68 -27.14 16.36
CA ALA A 439 -32.64 -25.95 15.53
C ALA A 439 -31.55 -26.08 14.46
N PRO A 440 -31.78 -25.62 13.23
CA PRO A 440 -30.74 -25.63 12.21
C PRO A 440 -29.56 -24.81 12.66
N VAL A 441 -28.38 -25.41 12.66
CA VAL A 441 -27.13 -24.73 12.88
C VAL A 441 -26.81 -23.93 11.61
N ILE A 442 -26.91 -22.61 11.70
CA ILE A 442 -26.60 -21.74 10.58
C ILE A 442 -25.11 -21.45 10.60
N SER A 443 -24.43 -21.76 9.51
CA SER A 443 -23.09 -21.28 9.29
C SER A 443 -23.10 -19.74 9.26
N TRP A 444 -22.35 -19.10 10.14
CA TRP A 444 -22.31 -17.65 10.26
C TRP A 444 -21.14 -17.08 9.46
N PRO A 445 -21.37 -16.41 8.32
CA PRO A 445 -20.35 -15.58 7.71
C PRO A 445 -20.27 -14.24 8.44
N THR A 446 -19.07 -13.73 8.62
CA THR A 446 -18.76 -12.40 9.12
C THR A 446 -19.69 -11.34 8.52
N ASP A 447 -20.23 -10.45 9.36
CA ASP A 447 -20.95 -9.23 8.97
C ASP A 447 -22.38 -9.37 8.41
N ARG A 448 -23.05 -10.49 8.58
CA ARG A 448 -24.45 -10.60 8.21
C ARG A 448 -25.38 -10.34 9.36
N GLU A 449 -26.43 -9.56 9.08
CA GLU A 449 -27.56 -9.37 9.95
C GLU A 449 -28.36 -10.68 10.06
N PHE A 450 -28.59 -11.16 11.28
CA PHE A 450 -29.47 -12.29 11.51
C PHE A 450 -30.90 -11.76 11.64
N LYS A 451 -31.77 -12.15 10.72
CA LYS A 451 -33.19 -11.83 10.79
C LYS A 451 -33.87 -12.79 11.72
N TYR A 452 -34.08 -12.38 12.94
CA TYR A 452 -35.00 -13.06 13.84
C TYR A 452 -36.43 -12.67 13.45
N THR A 453 -37.08 -13.48 12.68
CA THR A 453 -38.52 -13.32 12.43
C THR A 453 -39.24 -13.90 13.61
N GLY A 454 -39.93 -13.10 14.38
CA GLY A 454 -40.65 -13.51 15.58
C GLY A 454 -41.83 -14.49 15.39
N ALA A 455 -42.07 -14.94 14.17
CA ALA A 455 -42.84 -16.16 13.94
C ALA A 455 -41.87 -17.34 14.08
N ASP A 456 -41.84 -17.92 15.24
CA ASP A 456 -41.12 -19.16 15.48
C ASP A 456 -41.61 -20.26 14.54
N PRO A 457 -40.80 -20.76 13.59
CA PRO A 457 -41.18 -21.87 12.75
C PRO A 457 -41.29 -23.17 13.54
N THR A 458 -40.91 -23.19 14.82
CA THR A 458 -40.90 -24.38 15.69
C THR A 458 -41.98 -24.34 16.79
N GLY A 459 -42.80 -23.29 16.90
CA GLY A 459 -43.83 -23.14 17.93
C GLY A 459 -43.28 -22.91 19.35
N LEU A 460 -42.06 -22.47 19.50
CA LEU A 460 -41.43 -22.22 20.79
C LEU A 460 -41.91 -20.89 21.39
N ASN A 461 -42.31 -20.94 22.67
CA ASN A 461 -42.62 -19.74 23.43
C ASN A 461 -41.35 -18.89 23.58
N ARG A 462 -41.40 -17.58 23.28
CA ARG A 462 -40.28 -16.68 23.17
C ARG A 462 -39.49 -16.50 24.45
N ASP A 463 -40.13 -16.59 25.59
CA ASP A 463 -39.52 -16.44 26.91
C ASP A 463 -38.50 -17.52 27.24
N ASP A 464 -38.50 -18.60 26.50
CA ASP A 464 -37.66 -19.77 26.73
C ASP A 464 -36.53 -19.94 25.72
N ALA A 465 -36.29 -19.00 24.84
CA ALA A 465 -35.26 -19.11 23.79
C ALA A 465 -33.90 -18.63 24.25
N ARG A 466 -32.88 -19.44 23.98
CA ARG A 466 -31.48 -19.05 24.12
C ARG A 466 -30.78 -19.13 22.78
N LEU A 467 -30.07 -18.06 22.44
CA LEU A 467 -29.12 -18.05 21.33
C LEU A 467 -27.79 -18.62 21.79
N VAL A 468 -27.23 -19.52 21.01
CA VAL A 468 -25.93 -20.12 21.26
C VAL A 468 -25.00 -19.75 20.10
N LEU A 469 -24.04 -18.85 20.35
CA LEU A 469 -23.01 -18.50 19.39
C LEU A 469 -21.75 -19.32 19.68
N VAL A 470 -21.23 -19.96 18.65
CA VAL A 470 -19.88 -20.52 18.64
C VAL A 470 -19.08 -19.72 17.62
N SER A 471 -18.14 -18.94 18.09
CA SER A 471 -17.31 -18.08 17.24
C SER A 471 -15.85 -18.46 17.34
N TYR A 472 -15.19 -18.61 16.19
CA TYR A 472 -13.75 -18.77 16.09
C TYR A 472 -13.15 -17.42 15.74
N LEU A 473 -12.42 -16.82 16.68
CA LEU A 473 -11.86 -15.48 16.56
C LEU A 473 -10.38 -15.54 16.29
N LYS A 474 -9.90 -14.75 15.34
CA LYS A 474 -8.48 -14.59 15.03
C LYS A 474 -8.01 -13.22 15.50
N ARG A 475 -6.84 -13.20 16.17
CA ARG A 475 -6.13 -11.97 16.48
C ARG A 475 -5.58 -11.33 15.21
N THR A 476 -5.65 -10.01 15.09
CA THR A 476 -4.90 -9.24 14.09
C THR A 476 -3.54 -8.83 14.66
N SER A 477 -2.56 -8.59 13.80
CA SER A 477 -1.21 -8.17 14.21
C SER A 477 -1.18 -6.86 15.01
N SER A 478 -2.19 -6.02 14.82
CA SER A 478 -2.33 -4.73 15.54
C SER A 478 -2.88 -4.85 16.96
N MET A 479 -3.32 -6.05 17.38
CA MET A 479 -3.91 -6.23 18.72
C MET A 479 -2.84 -6.53 19.76
N PRO A 480 -2.95 -5.95 20.98
CA PRO A 480 -2.03 -6.26 22.08
C PRO A 480 -1.99 -7.75 22.44
N ALA A 481 -0.89 -8.20 23.06
CA ALA A 481 -0.73 -9.61 23.45
C ALA A 481 -1.82 -10.09 24.44
N GLN A 482 -2.37 -9.16 25.23
CA GLN A 482 -3.53 -9.40 26.09
C GLN A 482 -4.58 -8.34 25.78
N SER A 483 -5.80 -8.77 25.52
CA SER A 483 -6.93 -7.90 25.20
C SER A 483 -8.21 -8.46 25.78
N ASN A 484 -9.07 -7.58 26.22
CA ASN A 484 -10.44 -7.92 26.55
C ASN A 484 -11.26 -7.82 25.25
N VAL A 485 -12.08 -8.81 25.02
CA VAL A 485 -12.97 -8.86 23.87
C VAL A 485 -14.39 -8.64 24.36
N GLU A 486 -15.09 -7.70 23.80
CA GLU A 486 -16.50 -7.52 24.02
C GLU A 486 -17.33 -8.12 22.89
N LEU A 487 -18.48 -8.68 23.22
CA LEU A 487 -19.53 -9.03 22.28
C LEU A 487 -20.57 -7.92 22.30
N VAL A 488 -20.68 -7.20 21.19
CA VAL A 488 -21.71 -6.19 20.98
C VAL A 488 -22.88 -6.82 20.25
N VAL A 489 -24.04 -6.80 20.86
CA VAL A 489 -25.29 -7.22 20.22
C VAL A 489 -26.03 -5.97 19.78
N VAL A 490 -26.16 -5.81 18.47
CA VAL A 490 -26.88 -4.70 17.85
C VAL A 490 -28.26 -5.19 17.47
N ARG A 491 -29.29 -4.53 17.97
CA ARG A 491 -30.68 -4.79 17.65
C ARG A 491 -31.21 -3.78 16.65
N ARG A 492 -31.95 -4.26 15.66
CA ARG A 492 -32.66 -3.42 14.71
C ARG A 492 -34.12 -3.88 14.60
N ILE A 493 -35.04 -2.94 14.63
CA ILE A 493 -36.47 -3.17 14.38
C ILE A 493 -36.75 -2.76 12.93
N PRO A 494 -37.11 -3.71 12.02
CA PRO A 494 -37.48 -3.36 10.66
C PRO A 494 -38.68 -2.42 10.63
N GLY A 495 -38.60 -1.35 9.84
CA GLY A 495 -39.68 -0.36 9.72
C GLY A 495 -39.64 0.77 10.75
N ASP A 496 -38.66 0.80 11.67
CA ASP A 496 -38.44 1.94 12.56
C ASP A 496 -37.70 3.05 11.80
N PRO A 497 -38.36 4.20 11.54
CA PRO A 497 -37.75 5.29 10.76
C PRO A 497 -36.60 5.98 11.49
N THR A 498 -36.41 5.72 12.78
CA THR A 498 -35.29 6.27 13.57
C THR A 498 -34.03 5.40 13.46
N GLN A 499 -34.12 4.24 12.81
CA GLN A 499 -33.00 3.32 12.63
C GLN A 499 -32.64 3.17 11.14
N PRO A 500 -31.36 3.30 10.77
CA PRO A 500 -30.94 3.20 9.37
C PRO A 500 -31.19 1.81 8.79
N GLU A 501 -31.57 1.74 7.51
CA GLU A 501 -31.91 0.48 6.83
C GLU A 501 -30.74 -0.49 6.63
N SER A 502 -29.51 -0.03 6.70
CA SER A 502 -28.29 -0.85 6.59
C SER A 502 -27.54 -0.91 7.91
N GLY A 503 -27.56 -2.07 8.54
CA GLY A 503 -27.19 -2.29 9.92
C GLY A 503 -25.71 -2.45 10.24
N THR A 504 -24.80 -1.58 9.85
CA THR A 504 -23.39 -1.65 10.28
C THR A 504 -22.96 -0.53 11.23
N ASN A 505 -23.80 0.47 11.46
CA ASN A 505 -23.46 1.53 12.39
C ASN A 505 -24.00 1.24 13.81
N PRO A 506 -23.10 0.93 14.77
CA PRO A 506 -23.50 0.60 16.13
C PRO A 506 -24.00 1.77 16.96
N GLU A 507 -24.03 2.99 16.43
CA GLU A 507 -24.40 4.19 17.20
C GLU A 507 -25.91 4.33 17.43
N TYR A 508 -26.73 3.71 16.58
CA TYR A 508 -28.21 3.88 16.60
C TYR A 508 -28.97 2.68 17.16
N ALA A 509 -28.31 1.65 17.63
CA ALA A 509 -28.97 0.48 18.17
C ALA A 509 -28.76 0.37 19.68
N GLN A 510 -29.76 -0.19 20.39
CA GLN A 510 -29.55 -0.57 21.80
C GLN A 510 -28.38 -1.55 21.88
N LYS A 511 -27.27 -1.11 22.47
CA LYS A 511 -26.08 -1.92 22.64
C LYS A 511 -26.13 -2.65 23.98
N ASN A 512 -26.11 -3.98 23.93
CA ASN A 512 -25.75 -4.77 25.09
C ASN A 512 -24.31 -5.26 24.89
N THR A 513 -23.40 -4.77 25.72
CA THR A 513 -21.98 -5.09 25.65
C THR A 513 -21.62 -6.10 26.72
N PHE A 514 -20.97 -7.18 26.31
CA PHE A 514 -20.52 -8.26 27.21
C PHE A 514 -18.99 -8.36 27.10
N GLY A 515 -18.27 -8.06 28.17
CA GLY A 515 -16.82 -8.20 28.22
C GLY A 515 -16.38 -9.67 28.27
N ILE A 516 -15.35 -10.04 27.55
CA ILE A 516 -14.70 -11.34 27.58
C ILE A 516 -13.21 -11.15 27.72
N ASP A 517 -12.62 -11.63 28.82
CA ASP A 517 -11.17 -11.64 28.96
C ASP A 517 -10.58 -12.79 28.18
N ILE A 518 -9.78 -12.50 27.16
CA ILE A 518 -9.09 -13.49 26.34
C ILE A 518 -7.60 -13.22 26.39
N GLY A 519 -6.85 -14.18 26.94
CA GLY A 519 -5.37 -14.13 26.90
C GLY A 519 -4.87 -14.50 25.50
N TRP A 520 -4.46 -13.50 24.72
CA TRP A 520 -3.99 -13.72 23.36
C TRP A 520 -2.63 -14.40 23.26
N ALA A 521 -1.82 -14.37 24.31
CA ALA A 521 -0.52 -15.05 24.36
C ALA A 521 -0.60 -16.56 24.08
N VAL A 522 -1.79 -17.14 24.27
CA VAL A 522 -2.04 -18.57 24.02
C VAL A 522 -2.36 -18.86 22.54
N VAL A 523 -2.55 -17.83 21.73
CA VAL A 523 -3.05 -17.96 20.32
C VAL A 523 -1.98 -17.58 19.30
N SER A 524 -0.83 -17.07 19.73
CA SER A 524 0.30 -16.66 18.87
C SER A 524 1.04 -17.84 18.23
#